data_54a6a93c3154be4ec52504051b87c60e
#
_entry.id   54a6a93c3154be4ec52504051b87c60e
#
_cell.length_a   1.000
_cell.length_b   1.000
_cell.length_c   1.000
_cell.angle_alpha   90.00
_cell.angle_beta   90.00
_cell.angle_gamma   90.00
#
_symmetry.space_group_name_H-M   'P 1'
#
loop_
_entity.id
_entity.type
_entity.pdbx_description
1 polymer ?
#
loop_
_entity_poly.entity_id
_entity_poly.type
_entity_poly.pdbx_seq_one_letter_code
_entity_poly.pdbx_strand_id
1 'polypeptide(L)'
;MSRKNMRKIRIFTEDRMVVDVAPLLRGEVKKIDIDYMLSPEQLDGVVFEDARVCGKLTDNSGYMRLTLTAELVYHGECARCLAPVDGVFSLDFERTVATEGTIDEEKLEELADEYVVLKGNELDVDEPLREELLLGFPLRLLCSEDCEGLCPKCGRPKREGDCGCVLREIDPRLAVLKNFFDKDQDEK
;
A
#
# COMPACT_ATOMS: atom_id res chain seq x y z
N MET A 1 -16.85 14.54 29.23
CA MET A 1 -16.43 15.61 28.31
C MET A 1 -17.13 15.35 26.98
N SER A 2 -17.72 16.36 26.44
CA SER A 2 -18.92 16.30 25.61
C SER A 2 -18.69 15.84 24.17
N ARG A 3 -19.43 14.83 23.71
CA ARG A 3 -19.52 14.33 22.31
C ARG A 3 -19.98 15.39 21.27
N LYS A 4 -20.26 16.62 21.70
CA LYS A 4 -20.80 17.70 20.86
C LYS A 4 -19.75 18.46 20.02
N ASN A 5 -18.45 18.37 20.36
CA ASN A 5 -17.41 19.13 19.65
C ASN A 5 -16.72 18.36 18.52
N MET A 6 -16.95 17.05 18.42
CA MET A 6 -16.34 16.20 17.39
C MET A 6 -17.02 16.30 16.02
N ARG A 7 -18.25 16.83 15.93
CA ARG A 7 -19.03 16.87 14.69
C ARG A 7 -18.66 18.02 13.72
N LYS A 8 -17.87 19.00 14.14
CA LYS A 8 -17.48 20.16 13.33
C LYS A 8 -16.13 20.02 12.62
N ILE A 9 -15.36 18.97 12.93
CA ILE A 9 -13.99 18.78 12.43
C ILE A 9 -13.94 17.84 11.23
N ARG A 10 -15.04 17.15 10.89
CA ARG A 10 -15.10 16.16 9.81
C ARG A 10 -16.07 16.61 8.74
N ILE A 11 -15.58 16.86 7.55
CA ILE A 11 -16.38 17.13 6.35
C ILE A 11 -16.15 15.94 5.42
N PHE A 12 -17.22 15.16 5.19
CA PHE A 12 -17.20 14.14 4.13
C PHE A 12 -17.63 14.82 2.84
N THR A 13 -16.74 14.92 1.86
CA THR A 13 -17.05 15.32 0.51
C THR A 13 -16.80 14.13 -0.40
N GLU A 14 -17.86 13.59 -1.03
CA GLU A 14 -17.82 12.56 -2.07
C GLU A 14 -16.80 11.41 -1.79
N ASP A 15 -17.06 10.61 -0.72
CA ASP A 15 -16.26 9.46 -0.29
C ASP A 15 -14.82 9.74 0.21
N ARG A 16 -14.42 10.99 0.43
CA ARG A 16 -13.11 11.34 0.95
C ARG A 16 -13.17 11.89 2.37
N MET A 17 -12.18 11.51 3.20
CA MET A 17 -12.04 12.05 4.55
C MET A 17 -11.19 13.32 4.54
N VAL A 18 -11.85 14.45 4.78
CA VAL A 18 -11.21 15.77 4.91
C VAL A 18 -11.31 16.27 6.35
N VAL A 19 -10.22 16.80 6.87
CA VAL A 19 -10.11 17.33 8.24
C VAL A 19 -10.02 18.85 8.20
N ASP A 20 -10.93 19.55 8.92
CA ASP A 20 -10.80 20.99 9.15
C ASP A 20 -9.71 21.25 10.20
N VAL A 21 -8.61 21.87 9.75
CA VAL A 21 -7.45 22.20 10.57
C VAL A 21 -7.46 23.62 11.10
N ALA A 22 -8.50 24.44 10.82
CA ALA A 22 -8.60 25.82 11.27
C ALA A 22 -8.42 26.00 12.79
N PRO A 23 -8.95 25.12 13.66
CA PRO A 23 -8.72 25.22 15.11
C PRO A 23 -7.23 25.01 15.51
N LEU A 24 -6.52 24.16 14.75
CA LEU A 24 -5.08 23.91 14.95
C LEU A 24 -4.27 25.14 14.53
N LEU A 25 -4.56 25.69 13.35
CA LEU A 25 -3.88 26.88 12.81
C LEU A 25 -4.08 28.12 13.69
N ARG A 26 -5.24 28.25 14.33
CA ARG A 26 -5.51 29.33 15.29
C ARG A 26 -4.93 29.10 16.70
N GLY A 27 -4.29 27.94 16.92
CA GLY A 27 -3.73 27.58 18.22
C GLY A 27 -4.78 27.26 19.29
N GLU A 28 -6.05 27.06 18.92
CA GLU A 28 -7.15 26.70 19.84
C GLU A 28 -6.97 25.28 20.37
N VAL A 29 -6.40 24.41 19.55
CA VAL A 29 -6.04 23.03 19.90
C VAL A 29 -4.63 22.73 19.39
N LYS A 30 -3.93 21.80 20.06
CA LYS A 30 -2.60 21.32 19.65
C LYS A 30 -2.64 19.98 18.91
N LYS A 31 -3.81 19.35 18.92
CA LYS A 31 -3.98 18.02 18.35
C LYS A 31 -5.43 17.84 17.88
N ILE A 32 -5.58 17.17 16.75
CA ILE A 32 -6.84 16.68 16.20
C ILE A 32 -6.73 15.16 16.12
N ASP A 33 -7.63 14.42 16.77
CA ASP A 33 -7.70 12.97 16.64
C ASP A 33 -8.51 12.60 15.41
N ILE A 34 -8.00 11.64 14.65
CA ILE A 34 -8.57 11.13 13.39
C ILE A 34 -9.00 9.68 13.64
N ASP A 35 -10.24 9.36 13.29
CA ASP A 35 -10.82 8.03 13.44
C ASP A 35 -11.97 7.90 12.45
N TYR A 36 -11.79 7.07 11.42
CA TYR A 36 -12.78 6.84 10.36
C TYR A 36 -12.65 5.46 9.74
N MET A 37 -13.62 5.08 8.91
CA MET A 37 -13.56 3.86 8.11
C MET A 37 -13.07 4.19 6.70
N LEU A 38 -12.04 3.50 6.27
CA LEU A 38 -11.52 3.52 4.91
C LEU A 38 -12.09 2.32 4.17
N SER A 39 -12.65 2.54 2.99
CA SER A 39 -13.06 1.49 2.05
C SER A 39 -12.09 1.53 0.86
N PRO A 40 -11.04 0.70 0.87
CA PRO A 40 -10.07 0.69 -0.21
C PRO A 40 -10.67 0.15 -1.49
N GLU A 41 -10.20 0.66 -2.61
CA GLU A 41 -10.54 0.10 -3.92
C GLU A 41 -9.82 -1.24 -4.14
N GLN A 42 -10.37 -2.06 -5.04
CA GLN A 42 -9.73 -3.29 -5.46
C GLN A 42 -8.43 -2.98 -6.21
N LEU A 43 -7.33 -3.68 -5.84
CA LEU A 43 -6.02 -3.50 -6.44
C LEU A 43 -5.56 -4.82 -7.10
N ASP A 44 -5.41 -4.82 -8.42
CA ASP A 44 -4.88 -5.97 -9.20
C ASP A 44 -5.53 -7.34 -8.85
N GLY A 45 -6.85 -7.34 -8.62
CA GLY A 45 -7.58 -8.55 -8.24
C GLY A 45 -7.54 -8.87 -6.75
N VAL A 46 -6.88 -8.06 -5.94
CA VAL A 46 -6.92 -8.13 -4.48
C VAL A 46 -8.10 -7.30 -3.96
N VAL A 47 -8.91 -7.90 -3.13
CA VAL A 47 -10.04 -7.25 -2.46
C VAL A 47 -9.66 -6.95 -1.03
N PHE A 48 -9.92 -5.73 -0.58
CA PHE A 48 -9.73 -5.31 0.80
C PHE A 48 -11.07 -5.20 1.52
N GLU A 49 -11.08 -5.53 2.80
CA GLU A 49 -12.19 -5.19 3.68
C GLU A 49 -12.11 -3.73 4.13
N ASP A 50 -13.24 -3.19 4.60
CA ASP A 50 -13.26 -1.87 5.23
C ASP A 50 -12.36 -1.86 6.46
N ALA A 51 -11.47 -0.89 6.53
CA ALA A 51 -10.48 -0.77 7.57
C ALA A 51 -10.70 0.47 8.45
N ARG A 52 -10.51 0.32 9.74
CA ARG A 52 -10.52 1.47 10.64
C ARG A 52 -9.16 2.16 10.60
N VAL A 53 -9.18 3.43 10.22
CA VAL A 53 -8.02 4.32 10.26
C VAL A 53 -8.05 5.11 11.56
N CYS A 54 -6.98 5.03 12.33
CA CYS A 54 -6.80 5.76 13.56
C CYS A 54 -5.54 6.61 13.49
N GLY A 55 -5.58 7.81 14.04
CA GLY A 55 -4.39 8.64 14.07
C GLY A 55 -4.62 10.02 14.64
N LYS A 56 -3.70 10.91 14.34
CA LYS A 56 -3.70 12.28 14.85
C LYS A 56 -2.98 13.23 13.93
N LEU A 57 -3.44 14.46 13.92
CA LEU A 57 -2.70 15.62 13.41
C LEU A 57 -2.25 16.44 14.61
N THR A 58 -0.96 16.75 14.70
CA THR A 58 -0.37 17.55 15.79
C THR A 58 0.33 18.76 15.23
N ASP A 59 0.27 19.88 15.96
CA ASP A 59 1.10 21.05 15.71
C ASP A 59 2.13 21.23 16.82
N ASN A 60 3.39 21.26 16.44
CA ASN A 60 4.52 21.53 17.33
C ASN A 60 5.21 22.82 16.87
N SER A 61 4.67 23.95 17.32
CA SER A 61 5.25 25.30 17.04
C SER A 61 5.39 25.60 15.54
N GLY A 62 4.36 25.31 14.76
CA GLY A 62 4.31 25.55 13.31
C GLY A 62 4.72 24.36 12.46
N TYR A 63 5.16 23.27 13.08
CA TYR A 63 5.41 22.01 12.40
C TYR A 63 4.21 21.07 12.60
N MET A 64 3.37 20.98 11.58
CA MET A 64 2.25 20.05 11.60
C MET A 64 2.70 18.67 11.13
N ARG A 65 2.30 17.64 11.88
CA ARG A 65 2.60 16.24 11.58
C ARG A 65 1.32 15.42 11.60
N LEU A 66 1.08 14.71 10.51
CA LEU A 66 0.00 13.75 10.35
C LEU A 66 0.57 12.35 10.58
N THR A 67 -0.04 11.61 11.51
CA THR A 67 0.29 10.20 11.78
C THR A 67 -1.00 9.40 11.72
N LEU A 68 -1.05 8.38 10.88
CA LEU A 68 -2.19 7.49 10.70
C LEU A 68 -1.73 6.04 10.74
N THR A 69 -2.57 5.16 11.25
CA THR A 69 -2.36 3.71 11.24
C THR A 69 -3.63 3.01 10.82
N ALA A 70 -3.50 1.94 10.05
CA ALA A 70 -4.61 1.08 9.68
C ALA A 70 -4.14 -0.38 9.53
N GLU A 71 -5.04 -1.32 9.82
CA GLU A 71 -4.87 -2.73 9.51
C GLU A 71 -5.91 -3.12 8.47
N LEU A 72 -5.44 -3.53 7.28
CA LEU A 72 -6.26 -3.89 6.14
C LEU A 72 -6.25 -5.41 5.97
N VAL A 73 -7.41 -6.03 6.10
CA VAL A 73 -7.60 -7.44 5.73
C VAL A 73 -7.72 -7.50 4.21
N TYR A 74 -6.97 -8.39 3.60
CA TYR A 74 -6.99 -8.57 2.15
C TYR A 74 -7.23 -10.01 1.74
N HIS A 75 -7.84 -10.18 0.57
CA HIS A 75 -8.14 -11.44 -0.08
C HIS A 75 -7.66 -11.39 -1.51
N GLY A 76 -6.83 -12.35 -1.90
CA GLY A 76 -6.27 -12.39 -3.25
C GLY A 76 -5.89 -13.80 -3.66
N GLU A 77 -5.13 -13.91 -4.74
CA GLU A 77 -4.65 -15.17 -5.26
C GLU A 77 -3.13 -15.20 -5.35
N CYS A 78 -2.56 -16.37 -5.10
CA CYS A 78 -1.12 -16.57 -5.25
C CYS A 78 -0.70 -16.38 -6.71
N ALA A 79 0.25 -15.47 -6.96
CA ALA A 79 0.74 -15.16 -8.29
C ALA A 79 1.42 -16.35 -9.01
N ARG A 80 1.75 -17.44 -8.27
CA ARG A 80 2.38 -18.63 -8.84
C ARG A 80 1.43 -19.82 -9.03
N CYS A 81 0.51 -20.05 -8.09
CA CYS A 81 -0.32 -21.26 -8.11
C CYS A 81 -1.83 -21.00 -8.05
N LEU A 82 -2.24 -19.74 -8.05
CA LEU A 82 -3.64 -19.30 -8.03
C LEU A 82 -4.45 -19.77 -6.80
N ALA A 83 -3.76 -20.22 -5.76
CA ALA A 83 -4.41 -20.52 -4.51
C ALA A 83 -4.86 -19.24 -3.80
N PRO A 84 -5.97 -19.27 -3.06
CA PRO A 84 -6.38 -18.13 -2.26
C PRO A 84 -5.30 -17.77 -1.24
N VAL A 85 -5.10 -16.48 -1.05
CA VAL A 85 -4.18 -15.90 -0.08
C VAL A 85 -4.92 -14.82 0.67
N ASP A 86 -5.08 -15.02 1.97
CA ASP A 86 -5.69 -14.07 2.87
C ASP A 86 -4.62 -13.56 3.83
N GLY A 87 -4.70 -12.29 4.21
CA GLY A 87 -3.74 -11.73 5.15
C GLY A 87 -4.15 -10.39 5.69
N VAL A 88 -3.28 -9.82 6.50
CA VAL A 88 -3.42 -8.47 7.07
C VAL A 88 -2.22 -7.64 6.65
N PHE A 89 -2.48 -6.48 6.09
CA PHE A 89 -1.48 -5.49 5.76
C PHE A 89 -1.57 -4.33 6.74
N SER A 90 -0.47 -4.09 7.47
CA SER A 90 -0.36 -2.97 8.39
C SER A 90 0.16 -1.75 7.64
N LEU A 91 -0.58 -0.67 7.71
CA LEU A 91 -0.25 0.61 7.10
C LEU A 91 0.08 1.60 8.20
N ASP A 92 1.33 2.04 8.22
CA ASP A 92 1.83 3.10 9.11
C ASP A 92 2.22 4.30 8.25
N PHE A 93 1.51 5.40 8.46
CA PHE A 93 1.68 6.63 7.68
C PHE A 93 2.13 7.77 8.58
N GLU A 94 3.23 8.40 8.24
CA GLU A 94 3.70 9.61 8.90
C GLU A 94 4.21 10.61 7.87
N ARG A 95 3.59 11.81 7.81
CA ARG A 95 3.98 12.89 6.89
C ARG A 95 3.95 14.23 7.60
N THR A 96 4.81 15.13 7.13
CA THR A 96 4.74 16.55 7.50
C THR A 96 3.65 17.23 6.68
N VAL A 97 2.84 18.08 7.31
CA VAL A 97 1.83 18.86 6.61
C VAL A 97 2.40 20.24 6.28
N ALA A 98 2.50 20.55 5.00
CA ALA A 98 2.96 21.82 4.48
C ALA A 98 1.78 22.67 3.99
N THR A 99 1.78 23.96 4.30
CA THR A 99 0.78 24.89 3.77
C THR A 99 1.16 25.25 2.34
N GLU A 100 0.16 25.32 1.46
CA GLU A 100 0.32 25.74 0.06
C GLU A 100 1.12 27.07 -0.03
N GLY A 101 2.14 27.11 -0.89
CA GLY A 101 3.02 28.26 -1.06
C GLY A 101 4.13 28.42 -0.03
N THR A 102 4.25 27.54 0.97
CA THR A 102 5.33 27.58 1.96
C THR A 102 6.60 26.88 1.46
N ILE A 103 6.45 25.94 0.54
CA ILE A 103 7.54 25.18 -0.08
C ILE A 103 7.46 25.43 -1.59
N ASP A 104 8.61 25.56 -2.26
CA ASP A 104 8.70 25.69 -3.71
C ASP A 104 8.09 24.44 -4.38
N GLU A 105 7.32 24.64 -5.47
CA GLU A 105 6.64 23.55 -6.18
C GLU A 105 7.61 22.45 -6.64
N GLU A 106 8.81 22.81 -7.11
CA GLU A 106 9.85 21.85 -7.52
C GLU A 106 10.29 20.95 -6.33
N LYS A 107 10.38 21.51 -5.12
CA LYS A 107 10.71 20.74 -3.92
C LYS A 107 9.56 19.89 -3.41
N LEU A 108 8.31 20.33 -3.63
CA LEU A 108 7.13 19.52 -3.29
C LEU A 108 7.03 18.28 -4.19
N GLU A 109 7.39 18.41 -5.49
CA GLU A 109 7.44 17.25 -6.39
C GLU A 109 8.56 16.28 -6.01
N GLU A 110 9.76 16.79 -5.64
CA GLU A 110 10.88 15.94 -5.21
C GLU A 110 10.64 15.24 -3.86
N LEU A 111 9.86 15.85 -2.98
CA LEU A 111 9.61 15.40 -1.60
C LEU A 111 8.14 15.02 -1.36
N ALA A 112 7.42 14.62 -2.43
CA ALA A 112 6.00 14.26 -2.35
C ALA A 112 5.72 13.18 -1.30
N ASP A 113 6.68 12.28 -1.09
CA ASP A 113 6.60 11.21 -0.09
C ASP A 113 6.77 11.70 1.36
N GLU A 114 7.22 12.93 1.58
CA GLU A 114 7.47 13.47 2.92
C GLU A 114 6.38 14.45 3.38
N TYR A 115 5.62 15.01 2.43
CA TYR A 115 4.69 16.10 2.70
C TYR A 115 3.27 15.78 2.24
N VAL A 116 2.31 16.27 3.02
CA VAL A 116 0.91 16.41 2.60
C VAL A 116 0.60 17.91 2.50
N VAL A 117 0.05 18.34 1.36
CA VAL A 117 -0.23 19.76 1.13
C VAL A 117 -1.59 20.14 1.70
N LEU A 118 -1.58 21.12 2.60
CA LEU A 118 -2.77 21.73 3.15
C LEU A 118 -3.32 22.78 2.17
N LYS A 119 -4.53 22.61 1.71
CA LYS A 119 -5.25 23.57 0.86
C LYS A 119 -6.22 24.40 1.70
N GLY A 120 -5.85 25.66 1.96
CA GLY A 120 -6.64 26.52 2.84
C GLY A 120 -6.66 26.00 4.28
N ASN A 121 -7.83 25.58 4.77
CA ASN A 121 -8.02 25.00 6.10
C ASN A 121 -8.43 23.52 6.05
N GLU A 122 -8.42 22.92 4.88
CA GLU A 122 -8.89 21.56 4.65
C GLU A 122 -7.70 20.64 4.31
N LEU A 123 -7.54 19.59 5.09
CA LEU A 123 -6.53 18.56 4.88
C LEU A 123 -7.20 17.27 4.43
N ASP A 124 -6.96 16.87 3.19
CA ASP A 124 -7.31 15.54 2.70
C ASP A 124 -6.35 14.53 3.35
N VAL A 125 -6.91 13.56 4.08
CA VAL A 125 -6.12 12.52 4.75
C VAL A 125 -6.28 11.16 4.07
N ASP A 126 -7.23 11.05 3.18
CA ASP A 126 -7.60 9.80 2.51
C ASP A 126 -6.74 9.56 1.27
N GLU A 127 -6.55 10.59 0.44
CA GLU A 127 -5.77 10.48 -0.79
C GLU A 127 -4.32 10.04 -0.53
N PRO A 128 -3.54 10.69 0.34
CA PRO A 128 -2.16 10.27 0.63
C PRO A 128 -2.08 8.90 1.31
N LEU A 129 -3.10 8.51 2.08
CA LEU A 129 -3.15 7.18 2.69
C LEU A 129 -3.42 6.08 1.64
N ARG A 130 -4.26 6.36 0.63
CA ARG A 130 -4.50 5.45 -0.50
C ARG A 130 -3.26 5.30 -1.39
N GLU A 131 -2.53 6.39 -1.60
CA GLU A 131 -1.25 6.36 -2.30
C GLU A 131 -0.23 5.49 -1.57
N GLU A 132 -0.11 5.65 -0.25
CA GLU A 132 0.77 4.82 0.59
C GLU A 132 0.39 3.33 0.53
N LEU A 133 -0.91 3.02 0.55
CA LEU A 133 -1.40 1.66 0.36
C LEU A 133 -0.98 1.11 -1.00
N LEU A 134 -1.16 1.87 -2.06
CA LEU A 134 -0.82 1.46 -3.43
C LEU A 134 0.68 1.19 -3.60
N LEU A 135 1.53 2.01 -2.99
CA LEU A 135 2.98 1.91 -3.08
C LEU A 135 3.55 0.85 -2.13
N GLY A 136 2.98 0.72 -0.94
CA GLY A 136 3.47 -0.19 0.11
C GLY A 136 2.95 -1.61 0.00
N PHE A 137 1.80 -1.83 -0.66
CA PHE A 137 1.23 -3.16 -0.80
C PHE A 137 2.06 -4.04 -1.74
N PRO A 138 2.32 -5.32 -1.40
CA PRO A 138 3.14 -6.19 -2.23
C PRO A 138 2.51 -6.45 -3.60
N LEU A 139 3.26 -6.19 -4.67
CA LEU A 139 2.83 -6.40 -6.07
C LEU A 139 2.49 -7.86 -6.39
N ARG A 140 2.94 -8.81 -5.58
CA ARG A 140 2.72 -10.25 -5.79
C ARG A 140 2.42 -10.93 -4.48
N LEU A 141 1.25 -11.49 -4.35
CA LEU A 141 0.90 -12.35 -3.24
C LEU A 141 1.40 -13.76 -3.49
N LEU A 142 1.94 -14.39 -2.46
CA LEU A 142 2.40 -15.78 -2.50
C LEU A 142 1.77 -16.55 -1.34
N CYS A 143 1.29 -17.77 -1.60
CA CYS A 143 0.79 -18.64 -0.53
C CYS A 143 1.91 -19.17 0.38
N SER A 144 3.15 -19.20 -0.12
CA SER A 144 4.40 -19.44 0.62
C SER A 144 5.56 -18.89 -0.19
N GLU A 145 6.66 -18.53 0.47
CA GLU A 145 7.89 -18.05 -0.19
C GLU A 145 8.43 -19.07 -1.20
N ASP A 146 8.36 -20.36 -0.87
CA ASP A 146 8.82 -21.48 -1.67
C ASP A 146 7.75 -22.06 -2.60
N CYS A 147 6.68 -21.28 -2.89
CA CYS A 147 5.62 -21.76 -3.78
C CYS A 147 6.18 -22.12 -5.16
N GLU A 148 6.13 -23.39 -5.54
CA GLU A 148 6.64 -23.86 -6.84
C GLU A 148 5.72 -23.55 -8.03
N GLY A 149 4.51 -23.05 -7.77
CA GLY A 149 3.54 -22.65 -8.79
C GLY A 149 2.79 -23.81 -9.43
N LEU A 150 2.37 -23.60 -10.66
CA LEU A 150 1.66 -24.58 -11.49
C LEU A 150 2.62 -25.34 -12.39
N CYS A 151 2.26 -26.56 -12.72
CA CYS A 151 2.95 -27.30 -13.78
C CYS A 151 2.69 -26.62 -15.13
N PRO A 152 3.74 -26.21 -15.90
CA PRO A 152 3.57 -25.51 -17.17
C PRO A 152 2.91 -26.36 -18.27
N LYS A 153 2.83 -27.68 -18.08
CA LYS A 153 2.26 -28.60 -19.08
C LYS A 153 0.79 -28.91 -18.80
N CYS A 154 0.40 -29.16 -17.54
CA CYS A 154 -0.95 -29.58 -17.20
C CYS A 154 -1.71 -28.61 -16.28
N GLY A 155 -1.06 -27.55 -15.78
CA GLY A 155 -1.69 -26.56 -14.91
C GLY A 155 -1.94 -27.03 -13.47
N ARG A 156 -1.56 -28.27 -13.10
CA ARG A 156 -1.76 -28.76 -11.73
C ARG A 156 -0.82 -28.03 -10.76
N PRO A 157 -1.29 -27.59 -9.59
CA PRO A 157 -0.43 -27.02 -8.56
C PRO A 157 0.62 -28.04 -8.10
N LYS A 158 1.89 -27.68 -8.14
CA LYS A 158 2.98 -28.58 -7.73
C LYS A 158 2.94 -28.97 -6.26
N ARG A 159 2.33 -28.15 -5.42
CA ARG A 159 2.08 -28.47 -4.01
C ARG A 159 1.23 -29.73 -3.80
N GLU A 160 0.44 -30.14 -4.80
CA GLU A 160 -0.40 -31.35 -4.75
C GLU A 160 0.38 -32.62 -5.10
N GLY A 161 1.67 -32.50 -5.37
CA GLY A 161 2.57 -33.58 -5.71
C GLY A 161 2.95 -33.64 -7.20
N ASP A 162 3.77 -34.62 -7.53
CA ASP A 162 4.24 -34.79 -8.89
C ASP A 162 3.08 -35.21 -9.83
N CYS A 163 2.94 -34.49 -10.91
CA CYS A 163 1.92 -34.72 -11.93
C CYS A 163 2.37 -35.73 -12.99
N GLY A 164 3.61 -36.24 -12.93
CA GLY A 164 4.18 -37.17 -13.92
C GLY A 164 4.46 -36.52 -15.29
N CYS A 165 4.33 -35.23 -15.44
CA CYS A 165 4.62 -34.54 -16.69
C CYS A 165 6.13 -34.43 -16.91
N VAL A 166 6.64 -34.91 -18.04
CA VAL A 166 8.04 -34.69 -18.43
C VAL A 166 8.19 -33.25 -18.89
N LEU A 167 8.92 -32.44 -18.10
CA LEU A 167 9.10 -31.00 -18.33
C LEU A 167 10.30 -30.67 -19.23
N ARG A 168 11.15 -31.64 -19.57
CA ARG A 168 12.38 -31.43 -20.32
C ARG A 168 12.19 -31.67 -21.82
N GLU A 169 11.43 -30.82 -22.49
CA GLU A 169 11.61 -30.59 -23.92
C GLU A 169 12.40 -29.29 -24.05
N ILE A 170 13.70 -29.43 -24.36
CA ILE A 170 14.55 -28.26 -24.65
C ILE A 170 14.08 -27.72 -25.98
N ASP A 171 13.70 -26.45 -26.06
CA ASP A 171 13.39 -25.79 -27.31
C ASP A 171 14.57 -26.01 -28.30
N PRO A 172 14.35 -26.59 -29.48
CA PRO A 172 15.41 -26.83 -30.45
C PRO A 172 16.24 -25.59 -30.80
N ARG A 173 15.64 -24.40 -30.70
CA ARG A 173 16.31 -23.12 -30.92
C ARG A 173 17.33 -22.79 -29.85
N LEU A 174 17.13 -23.28 -28.63
CA LEU A 174 18.01 -23.08 -27.49
C LEU A 174 18.98 -24.22 -27.23
N ALA A 175 18.86 -25.32 -28.02
CA ALA A 175 19.72 -26.49 -27.88
C ALA A 175 21.20 -26.15 -28.09
N VAL A 176 21.50 -25.13 -28.92
CA VAL A 176 22.87 -24.64 -29.19
C VAL A 176 23.49 -24.06 -27.89
N LEU A 177 22.72 -23.44 -27.01
CA LEU A 177 23.22 -22.87 -25.77
C LEU A 177 23.69 -23.95 -24.78
N LYS A 178 23.08 -25.14 -24.79
CA LYS A 178 23.53 -26.26 -23.95
C LYS A 178 25.00 -26.64 -24.23
N ASN A 179 25.41 -26.63 -25.48
CA ASN A 179 26.77 -26.95 -25.87
C ASN A 179 27.82 -25.91 -25.42
N PHE A 180 27.37 -24.69 -25.10
CA PHE A 180 28.23 -23.65 -24.52
C PHE A 180 28.50 -23.92 -23.04
N PHE A 181 27.51 -24.32 -22.27
CA PHE A 181 27.68 -24.59 -20.84
C PHE A 181 28.36 -25.92 -20.54
N ASP A 182 28.23 -26.90 -21.43
CA ASP A 182 28.92 -28.20 -21.30
C ASP A 182 30.45 -28.07 -21.53
N LYS A 183 30.91 -27.08 -22.32
CA LYS A 183 32.33 -26.84 -22.58
C LYS A 183 33.12 -26.21 -21.42
N ASP A 184 32.42 -25.42 -20.57
CA ASP A 184 33.05 -24.75 -19.43
C ASP A 184 33.26 -25.72 -18.23
N GLN A 185 32.73 -26.95 -18.27
CA GLN A 185 32.91 -27.97 -17.22
C GLN A 185 34.11 -28.92 -17.49
N ASP A 186 34.59 -28.97 -18.72
CA ASP A 186 35.74 -29.84 -19.07
C ASP A 186 37.10 -29.15 -18.92
N GLU A 187 37.14 -27.85 -18.57
CA GLU A 187 38.39 -27.09 -18.34
C GLU A 187 38.74 -26.83 -16.87
N LYS A 188 38.24 -27.66 -15.92
CA LYS A 188 38.63 -27.56 -14.50
C LYS A 188 39.25 -28.84 -14.00
#